data_f74e6c8ebcbeb8dad8a11c1283180403
#
_entry.id   f74e6c8ebcbeb8dad8a11c1283180403
#
_cell.length_a   1.000
_cell.length_b   1.000
_cell.length_c   1.000
_cell.angle_alpha   90.00
_cell.angle_beta   90.00
_cell.angle_gamma   90.00
#
_symmetry.space_group_name_H-M   'P 1'
#
loop_
_entity.id
_entity.type
_entity.pdbx_description
1 polymer ?
#
loop_
_entity_poly.entity_id
_entity_poly.type
_entity_poly.pdbx_seq_one_letter_code
_entity_poly.pdbx_strand_id
1 'polypeptide(L)'
;APGDRTAVVAWNGFEQATVVEIPAEAELDAPVRINVANVEGTRAQHLMIRAGAFSKATVILSHAGSAQAALNQTVEVETGDSANLTVVSLQEWDDTVLHASNQRLALGRDSKLTHIVVTFGGDLVRLCADTDFRGPGAELTMLGIYFVDGGQHLEHRVFVDHSQPKCFSRVTYKGALQGKDAHSVWIGDCLIREAADGTDTYELNRNLVLTEGAKADSVPNLEIENGEIEGAGHASATGRFDDEQLFYLMSRGVPEAEARRLVVRGFFAELINQIGVPEVVDHLMATVEAELA
;
A
#
# COMPACT_ATOMS: atom_id res chain seq x y z
N ALA A 1 -1.53 -15.49 14.49
CA ALA A 1 -1.56 -16.69 13.65
C ALA A 1 -1.71 -16.26 12.19
N PRO A 2 -1.16 -17.00 11.20
CA PRO A 2 -1.34 -16.70 9.78
C PRO A 2 -2.81 -16.62 9.40
N GLY A 3 -3.20 -15.56 8.66
CA GLY A 3 -4.60 -15.30 8.31
C GLY A 3 -5.09 -16.10 7.11
N ASP A 4 -4.19 -16.52 6.22
CA ASP A 4 -4.53 -17.25 5.00
C ASP A 4 -3.46 -18.28 4.61
N ARG A 5 -3.67 -18.94 3.47
CA ARG A 5 -2.78 -20.01 3.00
C ARG A 5 -1.39 -19.49 2.64
N THR A 6 -1.27 -18.31 2.04
CA THR A 6 0.02 -17.72 1.66
C THR A 6 0.81 -17.30 2.90
N ALA A 7 0.13 -16.76 3.90
CA ALA A 7 0.72 -16.47 5.22
C ALA A 7 1.25 -17.73 5.91
N VAL A 8 0.51 -18.86 5.82
CA VAL A 8 0.98 -20.15 6.35
C VAL A 8 2.24 -20.63 5.63
N VAL A 9 2.30 -20.49 4.31
CA VAL A 9 3.49 -20.87 3.53
C VAL A 9 4.69 -20.03 3.92
N ALA A 10 4.52 -18.70 4.03
CA ALA A 10 5.56 -17.79 4.47
C ALA A 10 6.06 -18.16 5.89
N TRP A 11 5.11 -18.36 6.82
CA TRP A 11 5.42 -18.67 8.22
C TRP A 11 6.17 -19.99 8.40
N ASN A 12 5.84 -21.00 7.63
CA ASN A 12 6.48 -22.32 7.74
C ASN A 12 7.79 -22.44 6.94
N GLY A 13 8.03 -21.51 6.02
CA GLY A 13 9.15 -21.62 5.09
C GLY A 13 10.37 -20.75 5.41
N PHE A 14 10.26 -19.75 6.30
CA PHE A 14 11.42 -18.94 6.66
C PHE A 14 12.30 -19.65 7.70
N GLU A 15 13.62 -19.52 7.55
CA GLU A 15 14.59 -20.08 8.49
C GLU A 15 15.09 -19.03 9.50
N GLN A 16 15.14 -17.77 9.07
CA GLN A 16 15.60 -16.64 9.86
C GLN A 16 14.72 -15.41 9.58
N ALA A 17 14.42 -14.67 10.63
CA ALA A 17 13.75 -13.37 10.52
C ALA A 17 14.77 -12.23 10.46
N THR A 18 14.51 -11.24 9.62
CA THR A 18 15.21 -9.96 9.68
C THR A 18 14.47 -9.04 10.63
N VAL A 19 15.15 -8.49 11.62
CA VAL A 19 14.57 -7.60 12.61
C VAL A 19 15.21 -6.22 12.50
N VAL A 20 14.37 -5.20 12.32
CA VAL A 20 14.76 -3.79 12.43
C VAL A 20 14.15 -3.26 13.71
N GLU A 21 15.00 -2.86 14.65
CA GLU A 21 14.58 -2.33 15.94
C GLU A 21 15.03 -0.87 16.06
N ILE A 22 14.07 0.03 16.22
CA ILE A 22 14.29 1.44 16.44
C ILE A 22 14.09 1.66 17.94
N PRO A 23 15.14 2.07 18.68
CA PRO A 23 15.06 2.24 20.13
C PRO A 23 13.99 3.27 20.52
N ALA A 24 13.48 3.15 21.75
CA ALA A 24 12.62 4.19 22.33
C ALA A 24 13.31 5.55 22.31
N GLU A 25 12.53 6.61 22.06
CA GLU A 25 12.99 8.02 22.00
C GLU A 25 14.02 8.32 20.88
N ALA A 26 14.33 7.34 20.03
CA ALA A 26 15.23 7.57 18.90
C ALA A 26 14.51 8.35 17.78
N GLU A 27 15.14 9.40 17.28
CA GLU A 27 14.72 10.12 16.08
C GLU A 27 15.76 9.90 14.98
N LEU A 28 15.34 9.31 13.87
CA LEU A 28 16.22 9.04 12.73
C LEU A 28 15.95 10.04 11.61
N ASP A 29 16.96 10.82 11.24
CA ASP A 29 16.87 11.79 10.15
C ASP A 29 16.92 11.12 8.77
N ALA A 30 17.63 10.00 8.66
CA ALA A 30 17.76 9.23 7.43
C ALA A 30 16.91 7.96 7.48
N PRO A 31 16.28 7.55 6.35
CA PRO A 31 15.52 6.31 6.29
C PRO A 31 16.39 5.05 6.50
N VAL A 32 15.87 4.08 7.24
CA VAL A 32 16.40 2.72 7.26
C VAL A 32 15.98 2.01 5.98
N ARG A 33 16.93 1.42 5.25
CA ARG A 33 16.66 0.76 3.96
C ARG A 33 16.83 -0.74 4.08
N ILE A 34 15.84 -1.47 3.60
CA ILE A 34 15.85 -2.92 3.48
C ILE A 34 15.62 -3.24 2.01
N ASN A 35 16.62 -3.87 1.39
CA ASN A 35 16.53 -4.25 -0.02
C ASN A 35 16.35 -5.77 -0.14
N VAL A 36 15.27 -6.19 -0.75
CA VAL A 36 14.98 -7.56 -1.13
C VAL A 36 15.25 -7.68 -2.62
N ALA A 37 16.40 -8.20 -2.98
CA ALA A 37 16.85 -8.32 -4.36
C ALA A 37 17.35 -9.73 -4.66
N ASN A 38 17.44 -10.07 -5.93
CA ASN A 38 18.01 -11.33 -6.44
C ASN A 38 17.33 -12.58 -5.84
N VAL A 39 16.01 -12.52 -5.66
CA VAL A 39 15.22 -13.69 -5.26
C VAL A 39 15.17 -14.66 -6.44
N GLU A 40 15.54 -15.91 -6.21
CA GLU A 40 15.49 -16.98 -7.21
C GLU A 40 14.70 -18.18 -6.69
N GLY A 41 13.88 -18.76 -7.56
CA GLY A 41 13.02 -19.89 -7.22
C GLY A 41 11.97 -19.52 -6.16
N THR A 42 11.58 -20.48 -5.33
CA THR A 42 10.60 -20.21 -4.27
C THR A 42 11.31 -19.88 -2.96
N ARG A 43 10.96 -18.76 -2.35
CA ARG A 43 11.50 -18.29 -1.07
C ARG A 43 10.38 -17.90 -0.11
N ALA A 44 10.70 -18.05 1.19
CA ALA A 44 9.91 -17.51 2.28
C ALA A 44 10.76 -16.53 3.08
N GLN A 45 10.19 -15.42 3.50
CA GLN A 45 10.87 -14.37 4.27
C GLN A 45 9.98 -13.89 5.40
N HIS A 46 10.60 -13.63 6.55
CA HIS A 46 9.97 -12.96 7.67
C HIS A 46 10.77 -11.70 8.02
N LEU A 47 10.08 -10.56 8.02
CA LEU A 47 10.62 -9.27 8.38
C LEU A 47 9.83 -8.70 9.54
N MET A 48 10.52 -8.17 10.54
CA MET A 48 9.92 -7.48 11.67
C MET A 48 10.51 -6.07 11.80
N ILE A 49 9.66 -5.07 11.90
CA ILE A 49 10.01 -3.66 12.12
C ILE A 49 9.35 -3.23 13.43
N ARG A 50 10.15 -2.85 14.40
CA ARG A 50 9.69 -2.36 15.71
C ARG A 50 10.16 -0.95 15.94
N ALA A 51 9.23 -0.03 16.20
CA ALA A 51 9.51 1.31 16.65
C ALA A 51 9.20 1.43 18.15
N GLY A 52 10.21 1.68 18.97
CA GLY A 52 10.06 1.87 20.40
C GLY A 52 9.21 3.09 20.73
N ALA A 53 8.75 3.20 21.98
CA ALA A 53 7.92 4.32 22.42
C ALA A 53 8.61 5.68 22.18
N PHE A 54 7.85 6.69 21.74
CA PHE A 54 8.32 8.06 21.43
C PHE A 54 9.41 8.14 20.35
N SER A 55 9.61 7.08 19.59
CA SER A 55 10.57 7.10 18.47
C SER A 55 9.94 7.70 17.21
N LYS A 56 10.83 8.20 16.31
CA LYS A 56 10.44 8.69 14.99
C LYS A 56 11.40 8.15 13.94
N ALA A 57 10.87 7.48 12.92
CA ALA A 57 11.69 6.89 11.87
C ALA A 57 10.91 6.69 10.57
N THR A 58 11.66 6.55 9.48
CA THR A 58 11.18 6.06 8.20
C THR A 58 11.92 4.78 7.83
N VAL A 59 11.19 3.78 7.38
CA VAL A 59 11.75 2.51 6.85
C VAL A 59 11.28 2.35 5.42
N ILE A 60 12.23 2.10 4.52
CA ILE A 60 11.95 1.83 3.10
C ILE A 60 12.31 0.38 2.82
N LEU A 61 11.31 -0.41 2.46
CA LEU A 61 11.43 -1.80 2.05
C LEU A 61 11.27 -1.87 0.54
N SER A 62 12.35 -2.11 -0.17
CA SER A 62 12.36 -2.18 -1.63
C SER A 62 12.51 -3.62 -2.09
N HIS A 63 11.66 -4.01 -3.03
CA HIS A 63 11.69 -5.30 -3.68
C HIS A 63 11.95 -5.10 -5.17
N ALA A 64 13.03 -5.71 -5.66
CA ALA A 64 13.38 -5.66 -7.08
C ALA A 64 14.11 -6.94 -7.50
N GLY A 65 13.99 -7.31 -8.76
CA GLY A 65 14.68 -8.46 -9.34
C GLY A 65 14.04 -8.91 -10.62
N SER A 66 14.86 -9.55 -11.47
CA SER A 66 14.48 -9.97 -12.82
C SER A 66 14.51 -11.50 -13.02
N ALA A 67 14.83 -12.26 -12.00
CA ALA A 67 14.79 -13.73 -12.09
C ALA A 67 13.37 -14.24 -11.87
N GLN A 68 13.02 -15.35 -12.54
CA GLN A 68 11.77 -16.04 -12.26
C GLN A 68 11.76 -16.53 -10.80
N ALA A 69 10.88 -15.96 -9.99
CA ALA A 69 10.85 -16.19 -8.56
C ALA A 69 9.43 -16.20 -8.00
N ALA A 70 9.28 -16.88 -6.86
CA ALA A 70 8.07 -16.82 -6.04
C ALA A 70 8.46 -16.48 -4.59
N LEU A 71 8.12 -15.27 -4.14
CA LEU A 71 8.37 -14.82 -2.77
C LEU A 71 7.08 -14.90 -1.96
N ASN A 72 7.12 -15.66 -0.86
CA ASN A 72 6.10 -15.62 0.18
C ASN A 72 6.68 -14.86 1.38
N GLN A 73 6.10 -13.73 1.73
CA GLN A 73 6.65 -12.83 2.73
C GLN A 73 5.66 -12.57 3.87
N THR A 74 6.16 -12.54 5.10
CA THR A 74 5.48 -11.96 6.25
C THR A 74 6.24 -10.72 6.69
N VAL A 75 5.53 -9.60 6.85
CA VAL A 75 6.06 -8.36 7.40
C VAL A 75 5.24 -8.00 8.64
N GLU A 76 5.91 -7.88 9.78
CA GLU A 76 5.29 -7.40 11.01
C GLU A 76 5.82 -5.99 11.34
N VAL A 77 4.92 -5.05 11.55
CA VAL A 77 5.23 -3.67 11.91
C VAL A 77 4.58 -3.38 13.26
N GLU A 78 5.38 -3.00 14.24
CA GLU A 78 4.91 -2.65 15.57
C GLU A 78 5.35 -1.23 15.94
N THR A 79 4.40 -0.40 16.36
CA THR A 79 4.70 0.92 16.94
C THR A 79 4.44 0.89 18.44
N GLY A 80 5.43 1.31 19.22
CA GLY A 80 5.25 1.58 20.65
C GLY A 80 4.41 2.84 20.90
N ASP A 81 4.11 3.10 22.16
CA ASP A 81 3.30 4.26 22.56
C ASP A 81 3.91 5.58 22.07
N SER A 82 3.10 6.43 21.45
CA SER A 82 3.49 7.74 20.90
C SER A 82 4.63 7.67 19.85
N ALA A 83 4.93 6.52 19.30
CA ALA A 83 5.88 6.41 18.20
C ALA A 83 5.29 6.96 16.89
N ASN A 84 6.15 7.51 16.02
CA ASN A 84 5.79 8.01 14.70
C ASN A 84 6.63 7.26 13.65
N LEU A 85 6.03 6.32 12.95
CA LEU A 85 6.71 5.46 11.99
C LEU A 85 6.12 5.62 10.59
N THR A 86 6.98 5.81 9.61
CA THR A 86 6.61 5.69 8.20
C THR A 86 7.25 4.43 7.62
N VAL A 87 6.46 3.56 7.03
CA VAL A 87 6.93 2.37 6.30
C VAL A 87 6.53 2.50 4.84
N VAL A 88 7.51 2.49 3.96
CA VAL A 88 7.31 2.51 2.50
C VAL A 88 7.69 1.13 1.96
N SER A 89 6.74 0.44 1.35
CA SER A 89 6.94 -0.88 0.73
C SER A 89 6.81 -0.75 -0.78
N LEU A 90 7.93 -0.87 -1.49
CA LEU A 90 8.04 -0.76 -2.94
C LEU A 90 8.14 -2.15 -3.55
N GLN A 91 7.30 -2.47 -4.51
CA GLN A 91 7.36 -3.66 -5.34
C GLN A 91 7.60 -3.24 -6.79
N GLU A 92 8.85 -3.38 -7.22
CA GLU A 92 9.33 -3.07 -8.57
C GLU A 92 9.97 -4.32 -9.17
N TRP A 93 9.17 -5.37 -9.24
CA TRP A 93 9.56 -6.65 -9.77
C TRP A 93 9.51 -6.67 -11.31
N ASP A 94 10.32 -7.52 -11.91
CA ASP A 94 10.10 -7.95 -13.29
C ASP A 94 8.80 -8.76 -13.42
N ASP A 95 8.18 -8.74 -14.60
CA ASP A 95 6.89 -9.37 -14.92
C ASP A 95 6.86 -10.90 -14.83
N THR A 96 7.92 -11.53 -14.36
CA THR A 96 8.01 -12.97 -14.15
C THR A 96 7.91 -13.38 -12.68
N VAL A 97 7.80 -12.42 -11.77
CA VAL A 97 7.84 -12.64 -10.32
C VAL A 97 6.45 -12.79 -9.74
N LEU A 98 6.30 -13.81 -8.88
CA LEU A 98 5.13 -13.99 -8.02
C LEU A 98 5.46 -13.52 -6.60
N HIS A 99 4.73 -12.56 -6.07
CA HIS A 99 4.94 -12.04 -4.71
C HIS A 99 3.66 -12.06 -3.90
N ALA A 100 3.64 -12.86 -2.84
CA ALA A 100 2.58 -12.85 -1.84
C ALA A 100 3.12 -12.34 -0.50
N SER A 101 2.66 -11.16 -0.05
CA SER A 101 3.07 -10.54 1.20
C SER A 101 1.88 -10.41 2.15
N ASN A 102 2.08 -10.87 3.39
CA ASN A 102 1.14 -10.69 4.48
C ASN A 102 1.77 -9.72 5.49
N GLN A 103 1.16 -8.58 5.66
CA GLN A 103 1.66 -7.49 6.48
C GLN A 103 0.75 -7.30 7.70
N ARG A 104 1.32 -7.30 8.89
CA ARG A 104 0.60 -7.08 10.14
C ARG A 104 1.07 -5.81 10.79
N LEU A 105 0.15 -4.89 10.99
CA LEU A 105 0.41 -3.56 11.51
C LEU A 105 -0.21 -3.44 12.90
N ALA A 106 0.62 -3.30 13.92
CA ALA A 106 0.18 -3.20 15.31
C ALA A 106 0.53 -1.83 15.89
N LEU A 107 -0.50 -1.06 16.28
CA LEU A 107 -0.34 0.31 16.72
C LEU A 107 -0.53 0.45 18.24
N GLY A 108 0.49 0.95 18.93
CA GLY A 108 0.42 1.31 20.35
C GLY A 108 -0.40 2.58 20.60
N ARG A 109 -0.61 2.93 21.89
CA ARG A 109 -1.35 4.12 22.31
C ARG A 109 -0.76 5.39 21.70
N ASP A 110 -1.62 6.27 21.18
CA ASP A 110 -1.26 7.59 20.63
C ASP A 110 -0.14 7.54 19.57
N SER A 111 0.13 6.37 19.01
CA SER A 111 1.13 6.20 17.95
C SER A 111 0.60 6.60 16.59
N LYS A 112 1.51 6.94 15.68
CA LYS A 112 1.20 7.27 14.28
C LYS A 112 1.94 6.33 13.35
N LEU A 113 1.21 5.65 12.48
CA LEU A 113 1.76 4.82 11.43
C LEU A 113 1.29 5.33 10.07
N THR A 114 2.26 5.68 9.21
CA THR A 114 2.02 5.88 7.80
C THR A 114 2.56 4.67 7.04
N HIS A 115 1.68 3.88 6.46
CA HIS A 115 2.02 2.69 5.69
C HIS A 115 1.75 2.94 4.21
N ILE A 116 2.79 2.88 3.40
CA ILE A 116 2.75 3.21 1.99
C ILE A 116 3.12 1.97 1.18
N VAL A 117 2.26 1.59 0.25
CA VAL A 117 2.47 0.46 -0.66
C VAL A 117 2.51 0.98 -2.08
N VAL A 118 3.57 0.65 -2.80
CA VAL A 118 3.69 0.96 -4.22
C VAL A 118 3.97 -0.33 -4.99
N THR A 119 3.17 -0.61 -6.02
CA THR A 119 3.30 -1.83 -6.83
C THR A 119 3.36 -1.48 -8.30
N PHE A 120 4.55 -1.59 -8.86
CA PHE A 120 4.87 -1.44 -10.28
C PHE A 120 5.67 -2.67 -10.71
N GLY A 121 5.02 -3.61 -11.39
CA GLY A 121 5.62 -4.86 -11.84
C GLY A 121 5.25 -6.09 -11.02
N GLY A 122 5.70 -7.25 -11.53
CA GLY A 122 5.33 -8.58 -11.07
C GLY A 122 4.21 -9.21 -11.92
N ASP A 123 4.30 -10.51 -12.20
CA ASP A 123 3.22 -11.27 -12.86
C ASP A 123 1.97 -11.33 -11.96
N LEU A 124 2.20 -11.71 -10.69
CA LEU A 124 1.18 -11.68 -9.66
C LEU A 124 1.76 -11.10 -8.37
N VAL A 125 1.20 -9.98 -7.90
CA VAL A 125 1.51 -9.42 -6.60
C VAL A 125 0.24 -9.38 -5.75
N ARG A 126 0.29 -10.03 -4.59
CA ARG A 126 -0.80 -10.02 -3.61
C ARG A 126 -0.31 -9.53 -2.27
N LEU A 127 -0.78 -8.38 -1.85
CA LEU A 127 -0.44 -7.75 -0.58
C LEU A 127 -1.67 -7.69 0.32
N CYS A 128 -1.58 -8.33 1.48
CA CYS A 128 -2.60 -8.30 2.52
C CYS A 128 -2.06 -7.54 3.73
N ALA A 129 -2.70 -6.45 4.12
CA ALA A 129 -2.32 -5.63 5.26
C ALA A 129 -3.44 -5.63 6.32
N ASP A 130 -3.18 -6.29 7.45
CA ASP A 130 -4.09 -6.38 8.59
C ASP A 130 -3.62 -5.45 9.69
N THR A 131 -4.51 -4.59 10.20
CA THR A 131 -4.20 -3.63 11.26
C THR A 131 -4.87 -3.98 12.56
N ASP A 132 -4.12 -3.85 13.66
CA ASP A 132 -4.56 -4.06 15.04
C ASP A 132 -4.20 -2.84 15.89
N PHE A 133 -5.20 -2.14 16.42
CA PHE A 133 -5.01 -1.05 17.38
C PHE A 133 -4.88 -1.62 18.79
N ARG A 134 -3.68 -1.54 19.37
CA ARG A 134 -3.36 -2.06 20.71
C ARG A 134 -3.55 -1.05 21.83
N GLY A 135 -3.83 0.20 21.50
CA GLY A 135 -4.10 1.27 22.45
C GLY A 135 -4.94 2.38 21.86
N PRO A 136 -5.60 3.20 22.71
CA PRO A 136 -6.44 4.29 22.26
C PRO A 136 -5.63 5.42 21.63
N GLY A 137 -6.29 6.24 20.81
CA GLY A 137 -5.72 7.45 20.22
C GLY A 137 -4.74 7.23 19.08
N ALA A 138 -4.56 6.00 18.60
CA ALA A 138 -3.62 5.71 17.53
C ALA A 138 -4.16 6.19 16.17
N GLU A 139 -3.24 6.65 15.31
CA GLU A 139 -3.52 7.19 13.98
C GLU A 139 -2.87 6.31 12.90
N LEU A 140 -3.65 5.86 11.95
CA LEU A 140 -3.21 5.09 10.78
C LEU A 140 -3.48 5.85 9.49
N THR A 141 -2.45 6.00 8.67
CA THR A 141 -2.60 6.43 7.27
C THR A 141 -2.05 5.34 6.35
N MET A 142 -2.88 4.85 5.44
CA MET A 142 -2.47 3.87 4.43
C MET A 142 -2.62 4.47 3.05
N LEU A 143 -1.52 4.49 2.30
CA LEU A 143 -1.46 4.99 0.93
C LEU A 143 -1.04 3.85 0.00
N GLY A 144 -1.81 3.60 -1.05
CA GLY A 144 -1.51 2.58 -2.05
C GLY A 144 -1.46 3.16 -3.46
N ILE A 145 -0.43 2.85 -4.20
CA ILE A 145 -0.27 3.22 -5.61
C ILE A 145 0.08 1.97 -6.39
N TYR A 146 -0.64 1.70 -7.47
CA TYR A 146 -0.34 0.58 -8.34
C TYR A 146 -0.57 0.92 -9.81
N PHE A 147 0.30 0.39 -10.65
CA PHE A 147 0.19 0.43 -12.10
C PHE A 147 0.17 -1.00 -12.62
N VAL A 148 -0.80 -1.34 -13.44
CA VAL A 148 -1.04 -2.72 -13.89
C VAL A 148 -0.95 -2.77 -15.40
N ASP A 149 0.00 -3.53 -15.90
CA ASP A 149 0.17 -3.79 -17.33
C ASP A 149 -0.52 -5.06 -17.80
N GLY A 150 -0.59 -5.22 -19.12
CA GLY A 150 -1.27 -6.35 -19.74
C GLY A 150 -0.76 -7.70 -19.23
N GLY A 151 -1.69 -8.54 -18.78
CA GLY A 151 -1.41 -9.87 -18.24
C GLY A 151 -1.08 -9.92 -16.76
N GLN A 152 -0.77 -8.79 -16.12
CA GLN A 152 -0.46 -8.75 -14.69
C GLN A 152 -1.72 -8.85 -13.81
N HIS A 153 -1.55 -9.43 -12.60
CA HIS A 153 -2.56 -9.44 -11.56
C HIS A 153 -2.01 -8.81 -10.27
N LEU A 154 -2.52 -7.62 -9.92
CA LEU A 154 -2.14 -6.93 -8.69
C LEU A 154 -3.31 -6.87 -7.72
N GLU A 155 -3.16 -7.49 -6.55
CA GLU A 155 -4.21 -7.59 -5.51
C GLU A 155 -3.74 -6.92 -4.21
N HIS A 156 -4.54 -5.99 -3.70
CA HIS A 156 -4.32 -5.31 -2.43
C HIS A 156 -5.53 -5.53 -1.54
N ARG A 157 -5.30 -6.15 -0.38
CA ARG A 157 -6.30 -6.32 0.67
C ARG A 157 -5.89 -5.55 1.91
N VAL A 158 -6.80 -4.77 2.41
CA VAL A 158 -6.62 -3.98 3.64
C VAL A 158 -7.71 -4.39 4.61
N PHE A 159 -7.31 -4.71 5.83
CA PHE A 159 -8.24 -4.91 6.94
C PHE A 159 -7.87 -3.98 8.09
N VAL A 160 -8.77 -3.06 8.43
CA VAL A 160 -8.59 -2.11 9.53
C VAL A 160 -9.57 -2.47 10.64
N ASP A 161 -9.05 -3.07 11.73
CA ASP A 161 -9.82 -3.48 12.90
C ASP A 161 -9.72 -2.42 14.00
N HIS A 162 -10.70 -1.53 14.07
CA HIS A 162 -10.83 -0.55 15.16
C HIS A 162 -11.36 -1.24 16.41
N SER A 163 -10.45 -1.66 17.28
CA SER A 163 -10.73 -2.37 18.54
C SER A 163 -10.53 -1.50 19.80
N GLN A 164 -10.02 -0.27 19.62
CA GLN A 164 -9.71 0.66 20.70
C GLN A 164 -10.37 2.02 20.46
N PRO A 165 -10.69 2.78 21.52
CA PRO A 165 -11.37 4.06 21.40
C PRO A 165 -10.47 5.16 20.82
N LYS A 166 -11.11 6.14 20.17
CA LYS A 166 -10.47 7.37 19.63
C LYS A 166 -9.37 7.12 18.64
N CYS A 167 -9.44 6.02 17.92
CA CYS A 167 -8.51 5.72 16.85
C CYS A 167 -8.98 6.34 15.53
N PHE A 168 -8.00 6.72 14.73
CA PHE A 168 -8.19 7.35 13.44
C PHE A 168 -7.59 6.50 12.32
N SER A 169 -8.29 6.36 11.19
CA SER A 169 -7.67 5.78 9.99
C SER A 169 -8.10 6.46 8.70
N ARG A 170 -7.16 6.57 7.77
CA ARG A 170 -7.39 6.97 6.38
C ARG A 170 -6.68 5.99 5.45
N VAL A 171 -7.46 5.36 4.60
CA VAL A 171 -6.98 4.41 3.60
C VAL A 171 -7.25 4.99 2.21
N THR A 172 -6.23 5.21 1.41
CA THR A 172 -6.37 5.75 0.06
C THR A 172 -5.51 4.95 -0.91
N TYR A 173 -6.17 4.28 -1.86
CA TYR A 173 -5.51 3.52 -2.91
C TYR A 173 -5.89 4.05 -4.29
N LYS A 174 -4.91 4.25 -5.15
CA LYS A 174 -5.09 4.65 -6.55
C LYS A 174 -4.37 3.71 -7.49
N GLY A 175 -5.07 3.26 -8.53
CA GLY A 175 -4.49 2.39 -9.56
C GLY A 175 -4.72 2.91 -10.97
N ALA A 176 -3.76 2.72 -11.85
CA ALA A 176 -3.94 2.85 -13.29
C ALA A 176 -3.72 1.50 -13.95
N LEU A 177 -4.50 1.20 -15.00
CA LEU A 177 -4.47 -0.09 -15.67
C LEU A 177 -4.41 0.11 -17.18
N GLN A 178 -3.49 -0.61 -17.83
CA GLN A 178 -3.37 -0.64 -19.28
C GLN A 178 -3.10 -2.05 -19.81
N GLY A 179 -3.42 -2.25 -21.06
CA GLY A 179 -3.17 -3.51 -21.74
C GLY A 179 -4.26 -4.56 -21.53
N LYS A 180 -4.25 -5.54 -22.42
CA LYS A 180 -5.19 -6.65 -22.37
C LYS A 180 -4.89 -7.55 -21.18
N ASP A 181 -5.95 -8.00 -20.49
CA ASP A 181 -5.89 -8.88 -19.32
C ASP A 181 -5.15 -8.28 -18.10
N ALA A 182 -4.88 -6.97 -18.10
CA ALA A 182 -4.46 -6.25 -16.90
C ALA A 182 -5.57 -6.31 -15.84
N HIS A 183 -5.26 -6.80 -14.64
CA HIS A 183 -6.28 -6.99 -13.62
C HIS A 183 -5.81 -6.49 -12.25
N SER A 184 -6.54 -5.54 -11.68
CA SER A 184 -6.38 -5.15 -10.28
C SER A 184 -7.54 -5.62 -9.43
N VAL A 185 -7.24 -6.01 -8.19
CA VAL A 185 -8.22 -6.26 -7.14
C VAL A 185 -7.86 -5.42 -5.92
N TRP A 186 -8.79 -4.60 -5.45
CA TRP A 186 -8.68 -3.92 -4.18
C TRP A 186 -9.85 -4.30 -3.28
N ILE A 187 -9.54 -4.77 -2.07
CA ILE A 187 -10.53 -5.08 -1.04
C ILE A 187 -10.16 -4.28 0.20
N GLY A 188 -11.06 -3.39 0.62
CA GLY A 188 -10.95 -2.65 1.87
C GLY A 188 -12.02 -3.15 2.83
N ASP A 189 -11.59 -3.68 3.95
CA ASP A 189 -12.46 -4.15 5.03
C ASP A 189 -12.18 -3.29 6.27
N CYS A 190 -13.17 -2.52 6.73
CA CYS A 190 -13.09 -1.76 7.97
C CYS A 190 -14.11 -2.28 8.97
N LEU A 191 -13.64 -2.66 10.16
CA LEU A 191 -14.48 -3.11 11.26
C LEU A 191 -14.33 -2.16 12.45
N ILE A 192 -15.44 -1.60 12.92
CA ILE A 192 -15.49 -0.77 14.13
C ILE A 192 -16.15 -1.60 15.23
N ARG A 193 -15.34 -2.03 16.19
CA ARG A 193 -15.78 -2.88 17.31
C ARG A 193 -16.64 -2.10 18.31
N GLU A 194 -17.42 -2.83 19.11
CA GLU A 194 -18.27 -2.27 20.16
C GLU A 194 -17.52 -1.33 21.15
N ALA A 195 -16.25 -1.62 21.43
CA ALA A 195 -15.43 -0.83 22.35
C ALA A 195 -14.73 0.39 21.71
N ALA A 196 -14.89 0.62 20.41
CA ALA A 196 -14.15 1.62 19.64
C ALA A 196 -14.85 2.98 19.58
N ASP A 197 -15.22 3.54 20.74
CA ASP A 197 -15.83 4.88 20.85
C ASP A 197 -14.95 5.96 20.23
N GLY A 198 -15.56 6.92 19.52
CA GLY A 198 -14.85 8.06 18.94
C GLY A 198 -13.92 7.70 17.78
N THR A 199 -14.19 6.60 17.09
CA THR A 199 -13.50 6.23 15.84
C THR A 199 -13.83 7.23 14.75
N ASP A 200 -12.79 7.61 13.96
CA ASP A 200 -12.92 8.34 12.69
C ASP A 200 -12.16 7.59 11.61
N THR A 201 -12.88 7.05 10.61
CA THR A 201 -12.30 6.23 9.55
C THR A 201 -12.85 6.54 8.18
N TYR A 202 -12.01 6.47 7.15
CA TYR A 202 -12.43 6.60 5.76
C TYR A 202 -11.56 5.79 4.82
N GLU A 203 -12.18 5.07 3.90
CA GLU A 203 -11.51 4.31 2.86
C GLU A 203 -11.86 4.83 1.47
N LEU A 204 -10.86 4.96 0.62
CA LEU A 204 -11.00 5.42 -0.76
C LEU A 204 -10.19 4.55 -1.71
N ASN A 205 -10.84 3.99 -2.72
CA ASN A 205 -10.16 3.40 -3.87
C ASN A 205 -10.58 4.09 -5.16
N ARG A 206 -9.60 4.47 -5.98
CA ARG A 206 -9.84 5.03 -7.31
C ARG A 206 -9.00 4.31 -8.35
N ASN A 207 -9.64 3.88 -9.44
CA ASN A 207 -8.98 3.26 -10.57
C ASN A 207 -9.18 4.07 -11.85
N LEU A 208 -8.15 4.15 -12.66
CA LEU A 208 -8.15 4.76 -13.97
C LEU A 208 -7.82 3.70 -15.03
N VAL A 209 -8.81 3.29 -15.82
CA VAL A 209 -8.64 2.33 -16.90
C VAL A 209 -8.23 3.08 -18.16
N LEU A 210 -6.99 2.85 -18.62
CA LEU A 210 -6.36 3.58 -19.73
C LEU A 210 -6.68 2.97 -21.09
N THR A 211 -6.89 1.66 -21.15
CA THR A 211 -7.12 0.93 -22.40
C THR A 211 -8.23 -0.11 -22.26
N GLU A 212 -8.77 -0.58 -23.36
CA GLU A 212 -9.71 -1.71 -23.36
C GLU A 212 -9.03 -3.02 -22.95
N GLY A 213 -9.81 -3.93 -22.33
CA GLY A 213 -9.34 -5.24 -21.88
C GLY A 213 -8.72 -5.27 -20.49
N ALA A 214 -8.50 -4.12 -19.87
CA ALA A 214 -8.12 -4.02 -18.46
C ALA A 214 -9.35 -4.03 -17.55
N LYS A 215 -9.21 -4.63 -16.35
CA LYS A 215 -10.27 -4.82 -15.37
C LYS A 215 -9.82 -4.41 -13.96
N ALA A 216 -10.61 -3.60 -13.28
CA ALA A 216 -10.42 -3.26 -11.88
C ALA A 216 -11.63 -3.72 -11.05
N ASP A 217 -11.37 -4.59 -10.07
CA ASP A 217 -12.35 -4.99 -9.06
C ASP A 217 -12.06 -4.22 -7.76
N SER A 218 -13.07 -3.52 -7.24
CA SER A 218 -12.94 -2.73 -6.02
C SER A 218 -14.11 -3.06 -5.08
N VAL A 219 -13.79 -3.55 -3.89
CA VAL A 219 -14.76 -4.07 -2.92
C VAL A 219 -14.52 -3.41 -1.56
N PRO A 220 -15.10 -2.24 -1.30
CA PRO A 220 -15.08 -1.63 0.02
C PRO A 220 -16.16 -2.25 0.91
N ASN A 221 -15.80 -2.64 2.13
CA ASN A 221 -16.71 -3.14 3.16
C ASN A 221 -16.56 -2.33 4.44
N LEU A 222 -17.67 -2.07 5.11
CA LEU A 222 -17.69 -1.34 6.37
C LEU A 222 -18.68 -2.01 7.31
N GLU A 223 -18.18 -2.48 8.44
CA GLU A 223 -18.97 -3.07 9.52
C GLU A 223 -18.84 -2.22 10.79
N ILE A 224 -19.97 -1.82 11.35
CA ILE A 224 -20.04 -0.89 12.50
C ILE A 224 -20.84 -1.55 13.61
N GLU A 225 -20.15 -1.96 14.68
CA GLU A 225 -20.77 -2.54 15.88
C GLU A 225 -21.12 -1.46 16.94
N ASN A 226 -20.59 -0.23 16.79
CA ASN A 226 -20.77 0.87 17.75
C ASN A 226 -21.18 2.16 17.05
N GLY A 227 -22.25 2.80 17.54
CA GLY A 227 -22.76 4.07 17.03
C GLY A 227 -22.12 5.35 17.60
N GLU A 228 -21.30 5.23 18.65
CA GLU A 228 -20.63 6.37 19.32
C GLU A 228 -19.28 6.70 18.63
N ILE A 229 -19.36 7.04 17.34
CA ILE A 229 -18.19 7.32 16.49
C ILE A 229 -18.20 8.77 15.98
N GLU A 230 -17.03 9.31 15.66
CA GLU A 230 -16.91 10.63 15.00
C GLU A 230 -17.34 10.56 13.53
N GLY A 231 -16.96 9.49 12.84
CA GLY A 231 -17.33 9.26 11.47
C GLY A 231 -16.81 7.97 10.88
N ALA A 232 -17.53 7.44 9.92
CA ALA A 232 -17.10 6.30 9.14
C ALA A 232 -17.61 6.41 7.69
N GLY A 233 -16.82 5.97 6.73
CA GLY A 233 -17.23 5.96 5.35
C GLY A 233 -16.27 5.26 4.42
N HIS A 234 -16.76 4.94 3.24
CA HIS A 234 -15.93 4.44 2.16
C HIS A 234 -16.40 4.98 0.81
N ALA A 235 -15.49 5.03 -0.15
CA ALA A 235 -15.82 5.33 -1.54
C ALA A 235 -14.96 4.51 -2.48
N SER A 236 -15.54 4.12 -3.60
CA SER A 236 -14.86 3.45 -4.69
C SER A 236 -15.29 4.04 -6.02
N ALA A 237 -14.35 4.30 -6.91
CA ALA A 237 -14.63 4.76 -8.25
C ALA A 237 -13.65 4.17 -9.26
N THR A 238 -14.18 3.58 -10.33
CA THR A 238 -13.39 3.17 -11.48
C THR A 238 -13.85 3.98 -12.69
N GLY A 239 -12.95 4.85 -13.17
CA GLY A 239 -13.15 5.66 -14.36
C GLY A 239 -12.36 5.14 -15.55
N ARG A 240 -12.85 5.39 -16.74
CA ARG A 240 -12.04 5.28 -17.95
C ARG A 240 -11.31 6.58 -18.20
N PHE A 241 -10.28 6.50 -19.01
CA PHE A 241 -9.58 7.69 -19.49
C PHE A 241 -10.58 8.66 -20.13
N ASP A 242 -10.51 9.93 -19.71
CA ASP A 242 -11.46 10.94 -20.15
C ASP A 242 -11.04 11.56 -21.48
N ASP A 243 -11.72 11.15 -22.54
CA ASP A 243 -11.47 11.66 -23.89
C ASP A 243 -11.74 13.18 -24.03
N GLU A 244 -12.60 13.77 -23.19
CA GLU A 244 -12.83 15.21 -23.18
C GLU A 244 -11.62 15.96 -22.61
N GLN A 245 -11.03 15.47 -21.53
CA GLN A 245 -9.79 16.02 -20.98
C GLN A 245 -8.63 15.89 -21.97
N LEU A 246 -8.53 14.75 -22.64
CA LEU A 246 -7.55 14.53 -23.68
C LEU A 246 -7.75 15.54 -24.83
N PHE A 247 -8.96 15.65 -25.34
CA PHE A 247 -9.30 16.58 -26.41
C PHE A 247 -8.99 18.03 -26.01
N TYR A 248 -9.30 18.43 -24.77
CA TYR A 248 -8.99 19.77 -24.27
C TYR A 248 -7.48 20.06 -24.32
N LEU A 249 -6.64 19.14 -23.83
CA LEU A 249 -5.19 19.31 -23.86
C LEU A 249 -4.64 19.35 -25.29
N MET A 250 -5.12 18.46 -26.16
CA MET A 250 -4.74 18.44 -27.56
C MET A 250 -5.17 19.72 -28.31
N SER A 251 -6.33 20.29 -28.00
CA SER A 251 -6.79 21.56 -28.56
C SER A 251 -5.91 22.76 -28.17
N ARG A 252 -5.13 22.63 -27.09
CA ARG A 252 -4.12 23.57 -26.64
C ARG A 252 -2.73 23.32 -27.20
N GLY A 253 -2.60 22.37 -28.13
CA GLY A 253 -1.35 22.05 -28.82
C GLY A 253 -0.47 21.02 -28.10
N VAL A 254 -0.99 20.34 -27.07
CA VAL A 254 -0.27 19.24 -26.40
C VAL A 254 -0.41 17.99 -27.26
N PRO A 255 0.67 17.31 -27.68
CA PRO A 255 0.60 16.03 -28.38
C PRO A 255 -0.16 14.98 -27.58
N GLU A 256 -0.89 14.07 -28.24
CA GLU A 256 -1.73 13.07 -27.56
C GLU A 256 -0.97 12.24 -26.51
N ALA A 257 0.20 11.72 -26.85
CA ALA A 257 1.00 10.94 -25.91
C ALA A 257 1.37 11.73 -24.64
N GLU A 258 1.73 13.00 -24.82
CA GLU A 258 2.05 13.89 -23.70
C GLU A 258 0.81 14.24 -22.88
N ALA A 259 -0.33 14.48 -23.53
CA ALA A 259 -1.59 14.74 -22.85
C ALA A 259 -2.02 13.54 -21.98
N ARG A 260 -1.86 12.31 -22.46
CA ARG A 260 -2.12 11.09 -21.68
C ARG A 260 -1.20 11.01 -20.46
N ARG A 261 0.09 11.25 -20.62
CA ARG A 261 1.05 11.28 -19.50
C ARG A 261 0.68 12.30 -18.44
N LEU A 262 0.31 13.52 -18.85
CA LEU A 262 -0.10 14.59 -17.92
C LEU A 262 -1.33 14.20 -17.09
N VAL A 263 -2.33 13.54 -17.68
CA VAL A 263 -3.52 13.10 -16.96
C VAL A 263 -3.18 12.03 -15.93
N VAL A 264 -2.43 10.98 -16.30
CA VAL A 264 -2.05 9.90 -15.40
C VAL A 264 -1.12 10.40 -14.29
N ARG A 265 -0.15 11.26 -14.66
CA ARG A 265 0.71 11.92 -13.68
C ARG A 265 -0.09 12.74 -12.66
N GLY A 266 -1.07 13.54 -13.14
CA GLY A 266 -1.97 14.30 -12.27
C GLY A 266 -2.81 13.41 -11.35
N PHE A 267 -3.26 12.24 -11.85
CA PHE A 267 -4.03 11.28 -11.08
C PHE A 267 -3.24 10.72 -9.87
N PHE A 268 -1.96 10.43 -10.05
CA PHE A 268 -1.10 9.92 -8.98
C PHE A 268 -0.46 11.01 -8.12
N ALA A 269 -0.18 12.19 -8.68
CA ALA A 269 0.61 13.24 -8.02
C ALA A 269 0.05 13.63 -6.65
N GLU A 270 -1.28 13.70 -6.51
CA GLU A 270 -1.91 14.00 -5.22
C GLU A 270 -1.49 13.01 -4.12
N LEU A 271 -1.43 11.71 -4.45
CA LEU A 271 -1.10 10.68 -3.48
C LEU A 271 0.42 10.56 -3.29
N ILE A 272 1.19 10.63 -4.37
CA ILE A 272 2.66 10.59 -4.31
C ILE A 272 3.21 11.72 -3.43
N ASN A 273 2.65 12.93 -3.54
CA ASN A 273 3.09 14.07 -2.74
C ASN A 273 2.78 13.93 -1.23
N GLN A 274 1.86 13.04 -0.85
CA GLN A 274 1.56 12.76 0.56
C GLN A 274 2.58 11.82 1.22
N ILE A 275 3.42 11.15 0.43
CA ILE A 275 4.43 10.20 0.94
C ILE A 275 5.42 10.89 1.90
N GLY A 276 5.74 12.16 1.65
CA GLY A 276 6.59 12.94 2.56
C GLY A 276 8.08 12.54 2.60
N VAL A 277 8.50 11.61 1.72
CA VAL A 277 9.89 11.17 1.57
C VAL A 277 10.38 11.60 0.18
N PRO A 278 11.13 12.71 0.06
CA PRO A 278 11.42 13.34 -1.24
C PRO A 278 12.03 12.40 -2.28
N GLU A 279 13.00 11.58 -1.88
CA GLU A 279 13.64 10.63 -2.80
C GLU A 279 12.68 9.56 -3.34
N VAL A 280 11.68 9.13 -2.53
CA VAL A 280 10.64 8.20 -2.96
C VAL A 280 9.69 8.91 -3.91
N VAL A 281 9.31 10.14 -3.62
CA VAL A 281 8.45 10.97 -4.48
C VAL A 281 9.08 11.14 -5.86
N ASP A 282 10.35 11.55 -5.92
CA ASP A 282 11.06 11.75 -7.18
C ASP A 282 11.20 10.45 -7.98
N HIS A 283 11.53 9.36 -7.29
CA HIS A 283 11.62 8.03 -7.91
C HIS A 283 10.29 7.59 -8.50
N LEU A 284 9.20 7.65 -7.73
CA LEU A 284 7.87 7.22 -8.18
C LEU A 284 7.32 8.06 -9.35
N MET A 285 7.59 9.36 -9.33
CA MET A 285 7.19 10.22 -10.45
C MET A 285 7.91 9.83 -11.73
N ALA A 286 9.20 9.47 -11.64
CA ALA A 286 9.96 8.99 -12.79
C ALA A 286 9.48 7.60 -13.26
N THR A 287 9.15 6.68 -12.34
CA THR A 287 8.62 5.37 -12.68
C THR A 287 7.26 5.47 -13.38
N VAL A 288 6.33 6.29 -12.88
CA VAL A 288 5.04 6.54 -13.55
C VAL A 288 5.23 7.08 -14.97
N GLU A 289 6.23 7.95 -15.18
CA GLU A 289 6.55 8.45 -16.52
C GLU A 289 7.11 7.36 -17.44
N ALA A 290 7.90 6.44 -16.89
CA ALA A 290 8.46 5.32 -17.66
C ALA A 290 7.39 4.30 -18.09
N GLU A 291 6.42 3.98 -17.22
CA GLU A 291 5.29 3.09 -17.54
C GLU A 291 4.39 3.63 -18.66
N LEU A 292 4.44 4.91 -18.93
CA LEU A 292 3.65 5.58 -19.97
C LEU A 292 4.46 5.85 -21.26
N ALA A 293 5.71 5.44 -21.33
CA ALA A 293 6.57 5.66 -22.48
C ALA A 293 6.41 4.58 -23.55
#